data_da8a5e499f59fb871f05fea5a9651637
#
_entry.id   da8a5e499f59fb871f05fea5a9651637
#
_cell.length_a   1.000
_cell.length_b   1.000
_cell.length_c   1.000
_cell.angle_alpha   90.00
_cell.angle_beta   90.00
_cell.angle_gamma   90.00
#
_symmetry.space_group_name_H-M   'P 1'
#
loop_
_entity.id
_entity.type
_entity.pdbx_description
1 polymer ?
#
loop_
_entity_poly.entity_id
_entity_poly.type
_entity_poly.pdbx_seq_one_letter_code
_entity_poly.pdbx_strand_id
1 'polypeptide(L)'
;MLIIKGTAELMKNKGSFNKGDRHEFNMFSVNMPLEEQLVEIENYLVTRGWDNIEVADNGIVTDPKAIGHGVLLAAYEKAKSEGFAVTINNHALL
;
A
#
# COMPACT_ATOMS: atom_id res chain seq x y z
N MET A 1 -7.17 -7.19 10.69
CA MET A 1 -6.76 -6.47 9.45
C MET A 1 -5.26 -6.58 9.26
N LEU A 2 -4.82 -7.16 8.17
CA LEU A 2 -3.41 -7.20 7.80
C LEU A 2 -2.98 -5.85 7.23
N ILE A 3 -1.80 -5.36 7.66
CA ILE A 3 -1.17 -4.17 7.08
C ILE A 3 0.16 -4.58 6.49
N ILE A 4 0.42 -4.16 5.26
CA ILE A 4 1.72 -4.32 4.60
C ILE A 4 2.24 -2.93 4.25
N LYS A 5 3.47 -2.64 4.64
CA LYS A 5 4.15 -1.37 4.35
C LYS A 5 5.38 -1.63 3.51
N GLY A 6 5.62 -0.78 2.54
CA GLY A 6 6.79 -0.91 1.69
C GLY A 6 7.00 0.29 0.81
N THR A 7 7.85 0.11 -0.20
CA THR A 7 8.15 1.13 -1.20
C THR A 7 8.07 0.51 -2.59
N ALA A 8 7.78 1.34 -3.59
CA ALA A 8 7.77 0.93 -4.98
C ALA A 8 8.34 2.05 -5.85
N GLU A 9 8.92 1.67 -6.97
CA GLU A 9 9.49 2.60 -7.94
C GLU A 9 8.48 2.86 -9.06
N LEU A 10 8.30 4.12 -9.41
CA LEU A 10 7.44 4.49 -10.52
C LEU A 10 8.19 4.29 -11.84
N MET A 11 7.60 3.52 -12.75
CA MET A 11 8.24 3.11 -13.99
C MET A 11 7.92 4.03 -15.17
N LYS A 12 7.07 5.02 -14.98
CA LYS A 12 6.69 6.01 -15.99
C LYS A 12 6.26 7.30 -15.32
N ASN A 13 6.34 8.42 -16.03
CA ASN A 13 5.81 9.68 -15.50
C ASN A 13 4.28 9.59 -15.38
N LYS A 14 3.75 10.06 -14.26
CA LYS A 14 2.32 10.00 -13.99
C LYS A 14 1.89 11.25 -13.23
N GLY A 15 1.23 12.17 -13.89
CA GLY A 15 0.84 13.43 -13.29
C GLY A 15 2.07 14.19 -12.79
N SER A 16 2.07 14.51 -11.49
CA SER A 16 3.19 15.16 -10.82
C SER A 16 4.27 14.20 -10.36
N PHE A 17 4.07 12.89 -10.55
CA PHE A 17 5.03 11.86 -10.16
C PHE A 17 6.04 11.63 -11.27
N ASN A 18 7.31 11.49 -10.89
CA ASN A 18 8.41 11.33 -11.85
C ASN A 18 8.86 9.87 -11.91
N LYS A 19 9.09 9.40 -13.14
CA LYS A 19 9.69 8.09 -13.38
C LYS A 19 11.00 7.94 -12.61
N GLY A 20 11.17 6.81 -11.96
CA GLY A 20 12.36 6.48 -11.19
C GLY A 20 12.26 6.82 -9.71
N ASP A 21 11.32 7.64 -9.32
CA ASP A 21 11.12 7.97 -7.91
C ASP A 21 10.50 6.79 -7.16
N ARG A 22 10.91 6.60 -5.91
CA ARG A 22 10.30 5.61 -5.03
C ARG A 22 9.33 6.30 -4.08
N HIS A 23 8.20 5.65 -3.85
CA HIS A 23 7.16 6.13 -2.94
C HIS A 23 6.80 5.05 -1.94
N GLU A 24 6.45 5.46 -0.74
CA GLU A 24 5.91 4.53 0.26
C GLU A 24 4.48 4.16 -0.07
N PHE A 25 4.15 2.91 0.18
CA PHE A 25 2.77 2.44 0.09
C PHE A 25 2.35 1.74 1.38
N ASN A 26 1.05 1.71 1.61
CA ASN A 26 0.42 0.91 2.67
C ASN A 26 -0.72 0.13 2.05
N MET A 27 -0.79 -1.17 2.34
CA MET A 27 -1.91 -2.01 1.96
C MET A 27 -2.61 -2.51 3.21
N PHE A 28 -3.93 -2.39 3.22
CA PHE A 28 -4.79 -2.99 4.24
C PHE A 28 -5.59 -4.11 3.60
N SER A 29 -5.67 -5.26 4.26
CA SER A 29 -6.45 -6.39 3.75
C SER A 29 -7.17 -7.10 4.88
N VAL A 30 -8.42 -7.48 4.62
CA VAL A 30 -9.19 -8.34 5.53
C VAL A 30 -8.74 -9.79 5.44
N ASN A 31 -8.12 -10.18 4.34
CA ASN A 31 -7.55 -11.51 4.16
C ASN A 31 -6.18 -11.58 4.82
N MET A 32 -5.95 -12.60 5.63
CA MET A 32 -4.80 -12.68 6.51
C MET A 32 -3.58 -13.42 5.97
N PRO A 33 -3.66 -14.35 5.00
CA PRO A 33 -2.46 -15.02 4.52
C PRO A 33 -1.52 -14.04 3.83
N LEU A 34 -0.40 -13.73 4.49
CA LEU A 34 0.58 -12.75 4.00
C LEU A 34 1.07 -13.07 2.60
N GLU A 35 1.38 -14.34 2.33
CA GLU A 35 1.91 -14.77 1.04
C GLU A 35 0.97 -14.44 -0.11
N GLU A 36 -0.33 -14.68 0.08
CA GLU A 36 -1.34 -14.34 -0.93
C GLU A 36 -1.46 -12.83 -1.12
N GLN A 37 -1.36 -12.08 -0.03
CA GLN A 37 -1.48 -10.63 -0.09
C GLN A 37 -0.25 -9.97 -0.73
N LEU A 38 0.92 -10.58 -0.62
CA LEU A 38 2.12 -10.10 -1.32
C LEU A 38 1.94 -10.20 -2.83
N VAL A 39 1.32 -11.26 -3.31
CA VAL A 39 1.00 -11.41 -4.75
C VAL A 39 -0.03 -10.37 -5.17
N GLU A 40 -1.06 -10.15 -4.37
CA GLU A 40 -2.10 -9.16 -4.65
C GLU A 40 -1.54 -7.73 -4.73
N ILE A 41 -0.68 -7.34 -3.80
CA ILE A 41 -0.10 -5.99 -3.82
C ILE A 41 0.83 -5.81 -5.01
N GLU A 42 1.59 -6.82 -5.37
CA GLU A 42 2.45 -6.77 -6.55
C GLU A 42 1.62 -6.56 -7.82
N ASN A 43 0.60 -7.38 -8.02
CA ASN A 43 -0.29 -7.24 -9.16
C ASN A 43 -0.96 -5.86 -9.20
N TYR A 44 -1.43 -5.38 -8.06
CA TYR A 44 -2.06 -4.07 -7.97
C TYR A 44 -1.10 -2.95 -8.39
N LEU A 45 0.12 -2.97 -7.89
CA LEU A 45 1.09 -1.93 -8.17
C LEU A 45 1.63 -2.00 -9.60
N VAL A 46 1.97 -3.19 -10.08
CA VAL A 46 2.53 -3.37 -11.43
C VAL A 46 1.54 -2.92 -12.49
N THR A 47 0.26 -3.25 -12.36
CA THR A 47 -0.76 -2.83 -13.31
C THR A 47 -0.96 -1.32 -13.33
N ARG A 48 -0.51 -0.61 -12.31
CA ARG A 48 -0.60 0.85 -12.20
C ARG A 48 0.70 1.58 -12.51
N GLY A 49 1.69 0.86 -13.02
CA GLY A 49 2.96 1.46 -13.43
C GLY A 49 4.03 1.51 -12.35
N TRP A 50 3.87 0.76 -11.27
CA TRP A 50 4.86 0.63 -10.21
C TRP A 50 5.56 -0.72 -10.31
N ASP A 51 6.83 -0.77 -9.93
CA ASP A 51 7.59 -2.01 -9.90
C ASP A 51 8.71 -1.91 -8.84
N ASN A 52 9.62 -2.88 -8.84
CA ASN A 52 10.73 -2.93 -7.87
C ASN A 52 10.22 -2.73 -6.44
N ILE A 53 9.20 -3.52 -6.10
CA ILE A 53 8.47 -3.41 -4.84
C ILE A 53 9.31 -4.01 -3.72
N GLU A 54 9.48 -3.26 -2.64
CA GLU A 54 10.18 -3.71 -1.44
C GLU A 54 9.23 -3.63 -0.25
N VAL A 55 8.96 -4.77 0.38
CA VAL A 55 8.16 -4.82 1.60
C VAL A 55 9.07 -4.57 2.80
N ALA A 56 8.77 -3.52 3.54
CA ALA A 56 9.57 -3.13 4.70
C ALA A 56 9.05 -3.72 6.00
N ASP A 57 7.71 -3.85 6.13
CA ASP A 57 7.10 -4.30 7.36
C ASP A 57 5.69 -4.84 7.09
N ASN A 58 5.18 -5.65 8.01
CA ASN A 58 3.81 -6.10 7.99
C ASN A 58 3.36 -6.37 9.43
N GLY A 59 2.05 -6.39 9.65
CA GLY A 59 1.50 -6.63 10.97
C GLY A 59 -0.01 -6.79 10.93
N ILE A 60 -0.58 -7.08 12.10
CA ILE A 60 -2.02 -7.24 12.28
C ILE A 60 -2.53 -6.09 13.15
N VAL A 61 -3.56 -5.41 12.66
CA VAL A 61 -4.24 -4.37 13.43
C VAL A 61 -5.61 -4.91 13.86
N THR A 62 -5.85 -4.91 15.17
CA THR A 62 -7.10 -5.36 15.76
C THR A 62 -8.00 -4.21 16.19
N ASP A 63 -7.43 -3.03 16.40
CA ASP A 63 -8.16 -1.83 16.83
C ASP A 63 -7.89 -0.69 15.85
N PRO A 64 -8.92 -0.16 15.16
CA PRO A 64 -8.75 0.97 14.25
C PRO A 64 -8.21 2.24 14.91
N LYS A 65 -8.34 2.38 16.21
CA LYS A 65 -7.78 3.54 16.94
C LYS A 65 -6.26 3.59 16.86
N ALA A 66 -5.60 2.46 16.66
CA ALA A 66 -4.15 2.39 16.51
C ALA A 66 -3.67 3.01 15.19
N ILE A 67 -4.54 3.19 14.21
CA ILE A 67 -4.23 3.76 12.90
C ILE A 67 -4.28 5.30 12.94
N GLY A 68 -5.07 5.87 13.84
CA GLY A 68 -5.24 7.32 13.97
C GLY A 68 -6.30 7.87 13.02
N HIS A 69 -5.94 8.94 12.29
CA HIS A 69 -6.87 9.69 11.45
C HIS A 69 -6.39 9.80 10.00
N GLY A 70 -7.26 10.34 9.15
CA GLY A 70 -6.90 10.74 7.80
C GLY A 70 -6.87 9.61 6.80
N VAL A 71 -5.89 9.65 5.89
CA VAL A 71 -5.80 8.75 4.74
C VAL A 71 -5.70 7.29 5.16
N LEU A 72 -4.93 6.97 6.19
CA LEU A 72 -4.76 5.59 6.64
C LEU A 72 -6.05 5.03 7.25
N LEU A 73 -6.77 5.83 8.01
CA LEU A 73 -8.06 5.39 8.56
C LEU A 73 -9.09 5.19 7.44
N ALA A 74 -9.12 6.09 6.45
CA ALA A 74 -10.01 5.95 5.29
C ALA A 74 -9.69 4.67 4.51
N ALA A 75 -8.41 4.35 4.33
CA ALA A 75 -7.99 3.10 3.68
C ALA A 75 -8.40 1.87 4.48
N TYR A 76 -8.27 1.90 5.79
CA TYR A 76 -8.74 0.83 6.67
C TYR A 76 -10.25 0.58 6.49
N GLU A 77 -11.05 1.64 6.52
CA GLU A 77 -12.50 1.54 6.34
C GLU A 77 -12.85 1.00 4.95
N LYS A 78 -12.14 1.46 3.92
CA LYS A 78 -12.33 0.96 2.55
C LYS A 78 -11.98 -0.52 2.45
N ALA A 79 -10.89 -0.97 3.04
CA ALA A 79 -10.50 -2.37 3.05
C ALA A 79 -11.54 -3.22 3.77
N LYS A 80 -12.11 -2.71 4.86
CA LYS A 80 -13.13 -3.41 5.62
C LYS A 80 -14.40 -3.66 4.79
N SER A 81 -14.77 -2.73 3.92
CA SER A 81 -15.96 -2.86 3.07
C SER A 81 -15.68 -3.56 1.74
N GLU A 82 -14.50 -3.37 1.15
CA GLU A 82 -14.18 -3.86 -0.20
C GLU A 82 -13.18 -5.01 -0.23
N GLY A 83 -12.61 -5.39 0.92
CA GLY A 83 -11.65 -6.50 1.02
C GLY A 83 -10.21 -6.04 1.17
N PHE A 84 -9.77 -5.04 0.41
CA PHE A 84 -8.44 -4.44 0.58
C PHE A 84 -8.42 -3.00 0.07
N ALA A 85 -7.41 -2.24 0.49
CA ALA A 85 -7.15 -0.90 0.00
C ALA A 85 -5.66 -0.60 0.03
N VAL A 86 -5.20 0.23 -0.91
CA VAL A 86 -3.80 0.63 -1.01
C VAL A 86 -3.72 2.15 -1.00
N THR A 87 -2.78 2.68 -0.22
CA THR A 87 -2.43 4.10 -0.27
C THR A 87 -0.99 4.25 -0.73
N ILE A 88 -0.72 5.31 -1.48
CA ILE A 88 0.63 5.64 -1.94
C ILE A 88 0.92 7.07 -1.48
N ASN A 89 2.07 7.26 -0.83
CA ASN A 89 2.49 8.58 -0.38
C ASN A 89 2.82 9.46 -1.58
N ASN A 90 2.34 10.70 -1.57
CA ASN A 90 2.57 11.66 -2.66
C ASN A 90 4.02 12.17 -2.71
N HIS A 91 4.77 12.03 -1.63
CA HIS A 91 6.15 12.50 -1.55
C HIS A 91 7.12 11.36 -1.90
N ALA A 92 7.99 11.61 -2.87
CA ALA A 92 9.03 10.65 -3.22
C ALA A 92 10.03 10.53 -2.07
N LEU A 93 10.59 9.33 -1.91
CA LEU A 93 11.71 9.10 -1.00
C LEU A 93 13.00 9.57 -1.66
N LEU A 94 13.83 10.22 -0.88
CA LEU A 94 15.13 10.70 -1.33
C LEU A 94 16.23 9.66 -1.14
#